data_88cf67988b9406d19506419295d79668
#
_entry.id   88cf67988b9406d19506419295d79668
#
_cell.length_a   1.000
_cell.length_b   1.000
_cell.length_c   1.000
_cell.angle_alpha   90.00
_cell.angle_beta   90.00
_cell.angle_gamma   90.00
#
_symmetry.space_group_name_H-M   'P 1'
#
loop_
_entity.id
_entity.type
_entity.pdbx_description
1 polymer ?
#
loop_
_entity_poly.entity_id
_entity_poly.type
_entity_poly.pdbx_seq_one_letter_code
_entity_poly.pdbx_strand_id
1 'polypeptide(L)'
;MSEKEYVVTLNKGVDYTQFNQEMIASTGAGDIPNRTVDIADARPLSTRNTHYALTQEEAETLRNDNRVTDVQLRPEDRDDVEIELTATQTANFNKSSSDTGDYRDWGKIRHSFVENLYGTSSSLGVDAYDRPYSMDGTGVDIVIQDSGLQVDHPEFLDANGNSRVQLIDWYDESGIAGTQSSSHYRDYDGHGTHCAGTATGLNFGWAPNARVFSVKVGGLEGSGDFG
;
A
#
# COMPACT_ATOMS: atom_id res chain seq x y z
N MET A 1 28.39 -10.16 13.28
CA MET A 1 26.91 -10.21 13.10
C MET A 1 26.67 -10.60 11.65
N SER A 2 25.60 -11.36 11.36
CA SER A 2 25.26 -11.73 9.99
C SER A 2 24.71 -10.51 9.24
N GLU A 3 25.07 -10.37 7.98
CA GLU A 3 24.46 -9.39 7.09
C GLU A 3 23.05 -9.83 6.72
N LYS A 4 22.16 -8.88 6.57
CA LYS A 4 20.80 -9.05 6.05
C LYS A 4 20.56 -8.03 4.93
N GLU A 5 19.55 -8.25 4.12
CA GLU A 5 19.17 -7.33 3.06
C GLU A 5 18.32 -6.19 3.61
N TYR A 6 18.81 -4.96 3.46
CA TYR A 6 18.11 -3.74 3.86
C TYR A 6 17.80 -2.88 2.63
N VAL A 7 16.58 -2.35 2.60
CA VAL A 7 16.16 -1.34 1.63
C VAL A 7 16.52 0.03 2.20
N VAL A 8 17.39 0.74 1.51
CA VAL A 8 17.77 2.11 1.85
C VAL A 8 17.09 3.08 0.91
N THR A 9 16.33 4.02 1.47
CA THR A 9 15.60 5.05 0.72
C THR A 9 16.25 6.41 0.98
N LEU A 10 16.69 7.08 -0.09
CA LEU A 10 17.32 8.39 -0.01
C LEU A 10 16.30 9.53 0.03
N ASN A 11 16.68 10.63 0.64
CA ASN A 11 15.95 11.89 0.56
C ASN A 11 15.88 12.36 -0.90
N LYS A 12 14.78 13.03 -1.23
CA LYS A 12 14.59 13.64 -2.54
C LYS A 12 15.70 14.64 -2.82
N GLY A 13 16.30 14.55 -4.02
CA GLY A 13 17.38 15.43 -4.46
C GLY A 13 18.80 15.00 -4.06
N VAL A 14 18.95 13.89 -3.34
CA VAL A 14 20.26 13.31 -3.08
C VAL A 14 20.82 12.67 -4.37
N ASP A 15 22.11 12.85 -4.64
CA ASP A 15 22.78 12.19 -5.77
C ASP A 15 22.89 10.68 -5.49
N TYR A 16 21.95 9.93 -6.08
CA TYR A 16 21.85 8.47 -5.97
C TYR A 16 23.12 7.75 -6.45
N THR A 17 23.70 8.23 -7.56
CA THR A 17 24.89 7.59 -8.13
C THR A 17 26.09 7.79 -7.22
N GLN A 18 26.29 9.00 -6.71
CA GLN A 18 27.34 9.29 -5.76
C GLN A 18 27.16 8.48 -4.48
N PHE A 19 25.96 8.44 -3.92
CA PHE A 19 25.69 7.68 -2.70
C PHE A 19 26.02 6.19 -2.89
N ASN A 20 25.56 5.57 -3.99
CA ASN A 20 25.88 4.17 -4.28
C ASN A 20 27.39 3.93 -4.45
N GLN A 21 28.11 4.86 -5.10
CA GLN A 21 29.56 4.75 -5.23
C GLN A 21 30.27 4.79 -3.87
N GLU A 22 29.80 5.64 -2.96
CA GLU A 22 30.32 5.70 -1.59
C GLU A 22 30.05 4.40 -0.83
N MET A 23 28.85 3.81 -0.96
CA MET A 23 28.48 2.54 -0.33
C MET A 23 29.36 1.38 -0.80
N ILE A 24 29.71 1.30 -2.06
CA ILE A 24 30.55 0.23 -2.63
C ILE A 24 32.05 0.54 -2.50
N ALA A 25 32.44 1.72 -2.02
CA ALA A 25 33.84 2.05 -1.82
C ALA A 25 34.46 1.26 -0.66
N SER A 26 35.69 0.78 -0.85
CA SER A 26 36.40 0.00 0.18
C SER A 26 36.81 0.80 1.41
N THR A 27 36.75 2.11 1.34
CA THR A 27 37.16 3.02 2.43
C THR A 27 36.00 3.74 3.08
N GLY A 28 34.76 3.61 2.54
CA GLY A 28 33.61 4.35 2.99
C GLY A 28 33.83 5.88 2.97
N ALA A 29 32.79 6.66 3.22
CA ALA A 29 32.85 8.10 3.37
C ALA A 29 31.79 8.57 4.37
N GLY A 30 32.19 9.46 5.30
CA GLY A 30 31.29 9.97 6.32
C GLY A 30 30.72 8.87 7.21
N ASP A 31 29.41 8.82 7.33
CA ASP A 31 28.69 7.83 8.14
C ASP A 31 28.43 6.48 7.45
N ILE A 32 28.92 6.34 6.24
CA ILE A 32 28.83 5.09 5.45
C ILE A 32 29.81 4.06 6.02
N PRO A 33 29.45 2.76 6.03
CA PRO A 33 30.36 1.71 6.48
C PRO A 33 31.73 1.76 5.80
N ASN A 34 32.80 1.64 6.58
CA ASN A 34 34.17 1.68 6.06
C ASN A 34 34.60 0.32 5.46
N ARG A 35 33.79 -0.17 4.54
CA ARG A 35 34.02 -1.40 3.78
C ARG A 35 33.26 -1.36 2.47
N THR A 36 33.59 -2.25 1.56
CA THR A 36 32.74 -2.50 0.41
C THR A 36 31.44 -3.13 0.87
N VAL A 37 30.32 -2.54 0.47
CA VAL A 37 28.98 -3.05 0.74
C VAL A 37 28.41 -3.64 -0.54
N ASP A 38 27.87 -4.85 -0.46
CA ASP A 38 27.27 -5.51 -1.60
C ASP A 38 25.88 -4.93 -1.87
N ILE A 39 25.63 -4.60 -3.13
CA ILE A 39 24.28 -4.25 -3.60
C ILE A 39 23.55 -5.56 -3.86
N ALA A 40 22.54 -5.86 -3.04
CA ALA A 40 21.74 -7.08 -3.18
C ALA A 40 20.75 -6.98 -4.34
N ASP A 41 20.11 -5.80 -4.51
CA ASP A 41 19.23 -5.49 -5.65
C ASP A 41 19.31 -4.00 -6.00
N ALA A 42 19.78 -3.72 -7.22
CA ALA A 42 19.77 -2.38 -7.78
C ALA A 42 18.48 -2.17 -8.56
N ARG A 43 17.68 -1.22 -8.13
CA ARG A 43 16.44 -0.83 -8.80
C ARG A 43 16.72 0.14 -9.95
N PRO A 44 16.87 -0.33 -11.21
CA PRO A 44 17.35 0.52 -12.31
C PRO A 44 16.41 1.67 -12.67
N LEU A 45 15.15 1.59 -12.28
CA LEU A 45 14.14 2.64 -12.49
C LEU A 45 13.91 3.52 -11.25
N SER A 46 14.59 3.25 -10.14
CA SER A 46 14.55 4.09 -8.94
C SER A 46 15.84 4.89 -8.81
N THR A 47 15.71 6.17 -8.52
CA THR A 47 16.84 7.05 -8.19
C THR A 47 16.96 7.28 -6.69
N ARG A 48 16.21 6.54 -5.87
CA ARG A 48 16.16 6.72 -4.42
C ARG A 48 16.33 5.44 -3.61
N ASN A 49 15.98 4.28 -4.18
CA ASN A 49 15.94 3.02 -3.43
C ASN A 49 17.02 2.05 -3.94
N THR A 50 17.80 1.51 -3.02
CA THR A 50 18.75 0.43 -3.29
C THR A 50 18.71 -0.57 -2.15
N HIS A 51 18.88 -1.84 -2.46
CA HIS A 51 18.99 -2.91 -1.47
C HIS A 51 20.47 -3.23 -1.23
N TYR A 52 20.89 -3.15 0.02
CA TYR A 52 22.27 -3.45 0.43
C TYR A 52 22.33 -4.60 1.43
N ALA A 53 23.39 -5.39 1.37
CA ALA A 53 23.73 -6.35 2.40
C ALA A 53 24.45 -5.62 3.56
N LEU A 54 23.75 -5.45 4.68
CA LEU A 54 24.24 -4.69 5.84
C LEU A 54 24.14 -5.49 7.13
N THR A 55 25.03 -5.20 8.06
CA THR A 55 24.82 -5.56 9.45
C THR A 55 23.79 -4.63 10.11
N GLN A 56 23.24 -5.04 11.23
CA GLN A 56 22.31 -4.19 11.98
C GLN A 56 22.94 -2.85 12.42
N GLU A 57 24.22 -2.85 12.83
CA GLU A 57 24.93 -1.63 13.22
C GLU A 57 25.10 -0.66 12.05
N GLU A 58 25.41 -1.19 10.87
CA GLU A 58 25.53 -0.39 9.66
C GLU A 58 24.18 0.20 9.23
N ALA A 59 23.11 -0.57 9.33
CA ALA A 59 21.76 -0.08 9.07
C ALA A 59 21.35 1.04 10.05
N GLU A 60 21.71 0.91 11.35
CA GLU A 60 21.47 1.98 12.34
C GLU A 60 22.31 3.23 12.03
N THR A 61 23.55 3.07 11.57
CA THR A 61 24.39 4.21 11.16
C THR A 61 23.75 4.95 9.98
N LEU A 62 23.25 4.21 8.99
CA LEU A 62 22.57 4.80 7.83
C LEU A 62 21.25 5.48 8.16
N ARG A 63 20.50 5.02 9.18
CA ARG A 63 19.30 5.73 9.64
C ARG A 63 19.60 7.12 10.20
N ASN A 64 20.83 7.35 10.66
CA ASN A 64 21.28 8.65 11.16
C ASN A 64 21.94 9.51 10.07
N ASP A 65 22.12 9.00 8.85
CA ASP A 65 22.64 9.80 7.72
C ASP A 65 21.56 10.75 7.22
N ASN A 66 21.87 12.04 7.18
CA ASN A 66 20.93 13.09 6.76
C ASN A 66 20.47 13.00 5.31
N ARG A 67 21.09 12.16 4.50
CA ARG A 67 20.72 11.87 3.11
C ARG A 67 19.70 10.75 3.00
N VAL A 68 19.47 10.00 4.09
CA VAL A 68 18.62 8.82 4.12
C VAL A 68 17.26 9.18 4.72
N THR A 69 16.21 8.80 4.05
CA THR A 69 14.83 8.93 4.56
C THR A 69 14.48 7.77 5.46
N ASP A 70 14.87 6.55 5.04
CA ASP A 70 14.47 5.32 5.73
C ASP A 70 15.43 4.18 5.42
N VAL A 71 15.55 3.24 6.36
CA VAL A 71 16.29 1.99 6.22
C VAL A 71 15.44 0.87 6.79
N GLN A 72 14.88 0.05 5.94
CA GLN A 72 14.01 -1.06 6.31
C GLN A 72 14.67 -2.40 6.07
N LEU A 73 14.50 -3.33 7.00
CA LEU A 73 14.77 -4.72 6.75
C LEU A 73 13.74 -5.26 5.75
N ARG A 74 14.18 -6.08 4.82
CA ARG A 74 13.27 -6.73 3.87
C ARG A 74 12.15 -7.47 4.62
N PRO A 75 10.89 -7.41 4.14
CA PRO A 75 9.75 -8.00 4.85
C PRO A 75 9.95 -9.49 5.20
N GLU A 76 10.61 -10.25 4.33
CA GLU A 76 10.87 -11.68 4.53
C GLU A 76 11.89 -11.97 5.64
N ASP A 77 12.72 -10.98 5.99
CA ASP A 77 13.76 -11.08 7.02
C ASP A 77 13.32 -10.48 8.37
N ARG A 78 12.08 -10.02 8.46
CA ARG A 78 11.51 -9.41 9.67
C ARG A 78 10.91 -10.49 10.57
N ASP A 79 11.54 -10.70 11.71
CA ASP A 79 11.04 -11.62 12.75
C ASP A 79 10.02 -10.95 13.70
N ASP A 80 9.79 -9.64 13.53
CA ASP A 80 9.16 -8.75 14.52
C ASP A 80 7.83 -8.13 14.05
N VAL A 81 7.18 -8.70 13.05
CA VAL A 81 5.80 -8.30 12.74
C VAL A 81 4.86 -8.94 13.76
N GLU A 82 4.98 -8.56 15.02
CA GLU A 82 3.91 -8.74 15.98
C GLU A 82 2.82 -7.71 15.65
N ILE A 83 1.69 -8.21 15.17
CA ILE A 83 0.48 -7.40 15.10
C ILE A 83 -0.02 -7.23 16.52
N GLU A 84 0.42 -6.19 17.21
CA GLU A 84 -0.23 -5.77 18.45
C GLU A 84 -1.63 -5.25 18.12
N LEU A 85 -2.63 -6.00 18.49
CA LEU A 85 -4.02 -5.55 18.47
C LEU A 85 -4.22 -4.54 19.61
N THR A 86 -3.84 -3.29 19.38
CA THR A 86 -3.85 -2.25 20.42
C THR A 86 -5.23 -1.65 20.71
N ALA A 87 -6.24 -1.97 19.92
CA ALA A 87 -7.61 -1.54 20.19
C ALA A 87 -8.63 -2.57 19.71
N THR A 88 -9.43 -3.08 20.63
CA THR A 88 -10.63 -3.82 20.30
C THR A 88 -11.74 -2.79 20.03
N GLN A 89 -11.94 -2.42 18.79
CA GLN A 89 -13.18 -1.73 18.42
C GLN A 89 -14.22 -2.82 18.15
N THR A 90 -15.20 -2.89 18.99
CA THR A 90 -16.40 -3.68 18.74
C THR A 90 -17.38 -2.81 17.95
N ALA A 91 -17.21 -2.72 16.68
CA ALA A 91 -18.22 -2.20 15.80
C ALA A 91 -18.79 -3.36 14.98
N ASN A 92 -20.07 -3.37 14.82
CA ASN A 92 -20.73 -4.34 13.97
C ASN A 92 -20.54 -3.90 12.52
N PHE A 93 -19.99 -4.79 11.72
CA PHE A 93 -19.92 -4.61 10.28
C PHE A 93 -21.30 -4.85 9.68
N ASN A 94 -22.28 -4.06 10.10
CA ASN A 94 -23.61 -4.12 9.56
C ASN A 94 -23.61 -3.43 8.20
N LYS A 95 -23.39 -4.21 7.16
CA LYS A 95 -23.47 -3.75 5.79
C LYS A 95 -24.67 -4.32 5.08
N SER A 96 -25.77 -4.33 5.74
CA SER A 96 -27.02 -4.21 5.01
C SER A 96 -26.99 -2.80 4.41
N SER A 97 -26.58 -2.69 3.14
CA SER A 97 -26.93 -1.51 2.43
C SER A 97 -28.45 -1.46 2.42
N SER A 98 -29.00 -0.76 3.38
CA SER A 98 -30.31 -0.16 3.28
C SER A 98 -31.35 -0.76 2.37
N ASP A 99 -32.47 -0.48 2.67
CA ASP A 99 -33.64 -0.15 1.84
C ASP A 99 -34.08 -1.16 0.79
N THR A 100 -33.24 -2.01 0.24
CA THR A 100 -33.64 -3.02 -0.77
C THR A 100 -33.37 -4.45 -0.37
N GLY A 101 -32.76 -4.72 0.78
CA GLY A 101 -32.59 -6.08 1.31
C GLY A 101 -31.73 -7.06 0.49
N ASP A 102 -31.47 -6.75 -0.77
CA ASP A 102 -30.88 -7.68 -1.72
C ASP A 102 -29.39 -7.45 -1.98
N TYR A 103 -28.83 -6.34 -1.53
CA TYR A 103 -27.42 -6.00 -1.76
C TYR A 103 -26.58 -6.21 -0.49
N ARG A 104 -26.39 -7.45 -0.12
CA ARG A 104 -25.48 -7.80 0.98
C ARG A 104 -24.15 -8.21 0.43
N ASP A 105 -23.10 -7.80 1.14
CA ASP A 105 -21.75 -8.24 0.80
C ASP A 105 -21.58 -9.73 1.14
N TRP A 106 -22.08 -10.57 0.23
CA TRP A 106 -22.03 -12.00 0.38
C TRP A 106 -20.58 -12.52 0.51
N GLY A 107 -19.63 -11.85 -0.12
CA GLY A 107 -18.20 -12.19 -0.06
C GLY A 107 -17.68 -12.11 1.36
N LYS A 108 -17.96 -11.00 2.07
CA LYS A 108 -17.58 -10.85 3.47
C LYS A 108 -18.30 -11.82 4.39
N ILE A 109 -19.61 -12.00 4.17
CA ILE A 109 -20.41 -12.97 4.92
C ILE A 109 -19.80 -14.36 4.72
N ARG A 110 -19.49 -14.73 3.49
CA ARG A 110 -18.94 -16.04 3.17
C ARG A 110 -17.55 -16.29 3.77
N HIS A 111 -16.72 -15.26 3.84
CA HIS A 111 -15.42 -15.34 4.50
C HIS A 111 -15.49 -15.50 6.01
N SER A 112 -16.60 -15.16 6.60
CA SER A 112 -16.76 -15.04 8.05
C SER A 112 -17.43 -16.21 8.70
N PHE A 113 -18.17 -16.95 7.93
CA PHE A 113 -18.93 -18.08 8.40
C PHE A 113 -18.51 -19.34 7.67
N VAL A 114 -18.31 -20.41 8.43
CA VAL A 114 -17.98 -21.73 7.89
C VAL A 114 -19.16 -22.27 7.08
N GLU A 115 -20.37 -21.99 7.52
CA GLU A 115 -21.58 -22.44 6.86
C GLU A 115 -22.00 -21.46 5.76
N ASN A 116 -22.58 -21.99 4.69
CA ASN A 116 -23.21 -21.18 3.67
C ASN A 116 -24.58 -20.68 4.14
N LEU A 117 -24.63 -19.47 4.62
CA LEU A 117 -25.86 -18.87 5.15
C LEU A 117 -26.92 -18.59 4.08
N TYR A 118 -26.53 -18.63 2.80
CA TYR A 118 -27.46 -18.46 1.67
C TYR A 118 -28.14 -19.76 1.26
N GLY A 119 -27.66 -20.90 1.75
CA GLY A 119 -28.16 -22.20 1.30
C GLY A 119 -28.02 -22.37 -0.22
N THR A 120 -29.12 -22.73 -0.87
CA THR A 120 -29.23 -22.87 -2.35
C THR A 120 -29.82 -21.61 -3.01
N SER A 121 -30.21 -20.60 -2.23
CA SER A 121 -30.83 -19.37 -2.72
C SER A 121 -29.81 -18.23 -2.80
N SER A 122 -29.88 -17.45 -3.86
CA SER A 122 -29.12 -16.21 -4.00
C SER A 122 -29.70 -15.07 -3.16
N SER A 123 -30.89 -15.24 -2.60
CA SER A 123 -31.51 -14.27 -1.72
C SER A 123 -31.38 -14.71 -0.26
N LEU A 124 -30.78 -13.85 0.57
CA LEU A 124 -30.78 -14.05 2.01
C LEU A 124 -32.12 -13.64 2.59
N GLY A 125 -32.82 -14.64 3.10
CA GLY A 125 -34.01 -14.40 3.93
C GLY A 125 -33.67 -13.95 5.37
N VAL A 126 -32.50 -13.35 5.62
CA VAL A 126 -32.03 -13.01 6.97
C VAL A 126 -31.65 -11.55 7.06
N ASP A 127 -32.20 -10.89 8.04
CA ASP A 127 -32.22 -9.44 8.14
C ASP A 127 -30.91 -8.76 8.52
N ALA A 128 -29.96 -9.41 9.10
CA ALA A 128 -28.62 -8.86 9.32
C ALA A 128 -27.69 -9.93 9.89
N TYR A 129 -26.48 -10.01 9.36
CA TYR A 129 -25.38 -10.63 10.08
C TYR A 129 -24.49 -9.51 10.61
N ASP A 130 -24.66 -9.25 11.87
CA ASP A 130 -23.73 -8.41 12.60
C ASP A 130 -22.40 -9.15 12.70
N ARG A 131 -21.35 -8.53 12.16
CA ARG A 131 -20.01 -9.04 12.24
C ARG A 131 -19.19 -8.19 13.17
N PRO A 132 -18.80 -8.70 14.32
CA PRO A 132 -17.82 -8.01 15.12
C PRO A 132 -16.47 -8.04 14.39
N TYR A 133 -15.83 -6.90 14.27
CA TYR A 133 -14.45 -6.80 13.78
C TYR A 133 -13.66 -5.90 14.73
N SER A 134 -12.39 -6.22 14.89
CA SER A 134 -11.50 -5.48 15.79
C SER A 134 -10.59 -4.50 15.06
N MET A 135 -10.53 -4.57 13.73
CA MET A 135 -9.68 -3.72 12.91
C MET A 135 -10.46 -3.19 11.71
N ASP A 136 -10.39 -1.89 11.49
CA ASP A 136 -11.09 -1.18 10.42
C ASP A 136 -10.14 -0.48 9.43
N GLY A 137 -8.83 -0.68 9.61
CA GLY A 137 -7.79 -0.05 8.80
C GLY A 137 -7.35 1.33 9.29
N THR A 138 -7.83 1.79 10.45
CA THR A 138 -7.36 3.07 11.03
C THR A 138 -5.84 3.05 11.20
N GLY A 139 -5.16 4.05 10.65
CA GLY A 139 -3.71 4.19 10.71
C GLY A 139 -2.94 3.33 9.69
N VAL A 140 -3.63 2.61 8.81
CA VAL A 140 -3.02 1.78 7.77
C VAL A 140 -3.10 2.47 6.41
N ASP A 141 -2.03 2.38 5.64
CA ASP A 141 -1.98 2.79 4.24
C ASP A 141 -2.16 1.57 3.34
N ILE A 142 -3.12 1.64 2.43
CA ILE A 142 -3.36 0.61 1.42
C ILE A 142 -3.08 1.21 0.05
N VAL A 143 -2.10 0.65 -0.64
CA VAL A 143 -1.74 1.06 -2.01
C VAL A 143 -2.41 0.11 -3.00
N ILE A 144 -3.21 0.68 -3.89
CA ILE A 144 -3.84 -0.04 -5.00
C ILE A 144 -3.04 0.25 -6.27
N GLN A 145 -2.26 -0.72 -6.68
CA GLN A 145 -1.49 -0.68 -7.93
C GLN A 145 -2.26 -1.43 -9.01
N ASP A 146 -3.00 -0.69 -9.84
CA ASP A 146 -3.99 -1.28 -10.74
C ASP A 146 -4.28 -0.36 -11.97
N SER A 147 -5.45 -0.50 -12.58
CA SER A 147 -5.91 0.29 -13.74
C SER A 147 -6.26 1.75 -13.43
N GLY A 148 -6.16 2.16 -12.17
CA GLY A 148 -6.54 3.48 -11.68
C GLY A 148 -7.69 3.40 -10.68
N LEU A 149 -8.20 4.56 -10.27
CA LEU A 149 -9.36 4.66 -9.37
C LEU A 149 -10.33 5.74 -9.83
N GLN A 150 -11.62 5.46 -9.68
CA GLN A 150 -12.66 6.48 -9.72
C GLN A 150 -12.71 7.16 -8.34
N VAL A 151 -11.92 8.22 -8.18
CA VAL A 151 -11.69 8.87 -6.88
C VAL A 151 -12.91 9.57 -6.29
N ASP A 152 -13.90 9.87 -7.12
CA ASP A 152 -15.19 10.50 -6.77
C ASP A 152 -16.31 9.48 -6.53
N HIS A 153 -16.00 8.18 -6.57
CA HIS A 153 -16.98 7.14 -6.27
C HIS A 153 -17.43 7.25 -4.80
N PRO A 154 -18.74 7.13 -4.48
CA PRO A 154 -19.28 7.29 -3.12
C PRO A 154 -18.57 6.44 -2.05
N GLU A 155 -18.08 5.26 -2.40
CA GLU A 155 -17.32 4.38 -1.50
C GLU A 155 -15.98 4.96 -1.04
N PHE A 156 -15.47 5.99 -1.70
CA PHE A 156 -14.20 6.64 -1.38
C PHE A 156 -14.34 8.07 -0.87
N LEU A 157 -15.55 8.54 -0.66
CA LEU A 157 -15.78 9.89 -0.13
C LEU A 157 -15.85 9.87 1.41
N ASP A 158 -15.38 10.94 2.03
CA ASP A 158 -15.58 11.20 3.44
C ASP A 158 -17.00 11.77 3.72
N ALA A 159 -17.32 12.01 4.97
CA ALA A 159 -18.61 12.57 5.38
C ALA A 159 -18.89 13.98 4.82
N ASN A 160 -17.86 14.69 4.33
CA ASN A 160 -17.95 16.01 3.73
C ASN A 160 -18.00 15.95 2.19
N GLY A 161 -17.95 14.75 1.60
CA GLY A 161 -17.93 14.53 0.16
C GLY A 161 -16.55 14.68 -0.49
N ASN A 162 -15.47 14.74 0.30
CA ASN A 162 -14.11 14.78 -0.23
C ASN A 162 -13.58 13.37 -0.45
N SER A 163 -12.76 13.19 -1.49
CA SER A 163 -12.12 11.91 -1.74
C SER A 163 -11.11 11.57 -0.63
N ARG A 164 -11.16 10.33 -0.15
CA ARG A 164 -10.17 9.75 0.77
C ARG A 164 -8.96 9.20 0.02
N VAL A 165 -9.03 9.11 -1.31
CA VAL A 165 -7.95 8.58 -2.14
C VAL A 165 -6.82 9.59 -2.23
N GLN A 166 -5.61 9.14 -1.92
CA GLN A 166 -4.39 9.90 -2.12
C GLN A 166 -3.82 9.55 -3.50
N LEU A 167 -3.52 10.57 -4.28
CA LEU A 167 -2.89 10.42 -5.59
C LEU A 167 -1.39 10.61 -5.44
N ILE A 168 -0.63 9.67 -5.99
CA ILE A 168 0.84 9.72 -5.96
C ILE A 168 1.32 10.30 -7.29
N ASP A 169 2.07 11.38 -7.24
CA ASP A 169 2.82 11.84 -8.39
C ASP A 169 4.08 10.96 -8.55
N TRP A 170 4.00 10.03 -9.47
CA TRP A 170 5.07 9.08 -9.75
C TRP A 170 6.39 9.76 -10.11
N TYR A 171 6.35 10.82 -10.93
CA TYR A 171 7.57 11.53 -11.34
C TYR A 171 8.21 12.25 -10.16
N ASP A 172 7.37 12.86 -9.34
CA ASP A 172 7.84 13.58 -8.15
C ASP A 172 8.44 12.62 -7.12
N GLU A 173 7.77 11.50 -6.86
CA GLU A 173 8.21 10.52 -5.87
C GLU A 173 9.40 9.69 -6.32
N SER A 174 9.48 9.34 -7.60
CA SER A 174 10.60 8.54 -8.13
C SER A 174 11.87 9.36 -8.40
N GLY A 175 11.76 10.68 -8.49
CA GLY A 175 12.85 11.57 -8.90
C GLY A 175 13.18 11.50 -10.39
N ILE A 176 12.39 10.79 -11.20
CA ILE A 176 12.54 10.74 -12.66
C ILE A 176 11.94 12.01 -13.26
N ALA A 177 12.67 12.60 -14.22
CA ALA A 177 12.17 13.80 -14.91
C ALA A 177 10.92 13.47 -15.75
N GLY A 178 9.85 14.24 -15.55
CA GLY A 178 8.60 14.06 -16.26
C GLY A 178 7.49 14.85 -15.63
N THR A 179 6.30 14.76 -16.20
CA THR A 179 5.09 15.40 -15.67
C THR A 179 3.94 14.41 -15.77
N GLN A 180 3.26 14.23 -14.66
CA GLN A 180 2.10 13.38 -14.61
C GLN A 180 0.89 14.05 -15.24
N SER A 181 0.12 13.29 -16.02
CA SER A 181 -1.15 13.78 -16.55
C SER A 181 -2.14 14.04 -15.41
N SER A 182 -2.93 15.09 -15.50
CA SER A 182 -4.01 15.39 -14.54
C SER A 182 -5.09 14.30 -14.48
N SER A 183 -5.13 13.43 -15.47
CA SER A 183 -6.05 12.29 -15.55
C SER A 183 -5.37 10.93 -15.31
N HIS A 184 -4.11 10.93 -14.87
CA HIS A 184 -3.32 9.70 -14.70
C HIS A 184 -3.97 8.65 -13.80
N TYR A 185 -4.75 9.09 -12.83
CA TYR A 185 -5.42 8.22 -11.88
C TYR A 185 -6.73 7.61 -12.40
N ARG A 186 -7.27 8.11 -13.51
CA ARG A 186 -8.58 7.66 -14.00
C ARG A 186 -8.58 6.19 -14.32
N ASP A 187 -9.58 5.51 -13.80
CA ASP A 187 -9.86 4.12 -14.10
C ASP A 187 -10.76 4.03 -15.33
N TYR A 188 -10.22 3.56 -16.45
CA TYR A 188 -10.97 3.35 -17.70
C TYR A 188 -11.43 1.91 -17.86
N ASP A 189 -10.94 1.01 -17.02
CA ASP A 189 -11.29 -0.42 -17.02
C ASP A 189 -12.36 -0.74 -15.97
N GLY A 190 -12.27 -0.14 -14.81
CA GLY A 190 -13.11 -0.40 -13.63
C GLY A 190 -12.52 -1.41 -12.66
N HIS A 191 -11.47 -2.13 -13.04
CA HIS A 191 -10.87 -3.17 -12.21
C HIS A 191 -10.23 -2.59 -10.94
N GLY A 192 -9.41 -1.55 -11.07
CA GLY A 192 -8.77 -0.92 -9.92
C GLY A 192 -9.76 -0.31 -8.94
N THR A 193 -10.83 0.31 -9.43
CA THR A 193 -11.92 0.84 -8.61
C THR A 193 -12.62 -0.28 -7.84
N HIS A 194 -12.88 -1.41 -8.48
CA HIS A 194 -13.48 -2.58 -7.85
C HIS A 194 -12.57 -3.17 -6.78
N CYS A 195 -11.28 -3.36 -7.06
CA CYS A 195 -10.29 -3.86 -6.10
C CYS A 195 -10.17 -2.93 -4.89
N ALA A 196 -10.08 -1.62 -5.11
CA ALA A 196 -10.04 -0.62 -4.06
C ALA A 196 -11.33 -0.62 -3.23
N GLY A 197 -12.49 -0.74 -3.87
CA GLY A 197 -13.78 -0.83 -3.19
C GLY A 197 -13.86 -2.05 -2.27
N THR A 198 -13.37 -3.19 -2.72
CA THR A 198 -13.29 -4.41 -1.91
C THR A 198 -12.34 -4.24 -0.71
N ALA A 199 -11.21 -3.57 -0.91
CA ALA A 199 -10.25 -3.36 0.16
C ALA A 199 -10.67 -2.26 1.14
N THR A 200 -11.12 -1.09 0.65
CA THR A 200 -11.21 0.14 1.44
C THR A 200 -12.52 0.90 1.31
N GLY A 201 -13.47 0.38 0.56
CA GLY A 201 -14.78 1.03 0.41
C GLY A 201 -15.48 1.23 1.75
N LEU A 202 -16.16 2.36 1.91
CA LEU A 202 -16.87 2.69 3.15
C LEU A 202 -17.89 1.63 3.53
N ASN A 203 -18.66 1.16 2.55
CA ASN A 203 -19.71 0.20 2.75
C ASN A 203 -19.27 -1.24 2.45
N PHE A 204 -18.46 -1.45 1.48
CA PHE A 204 -18.11 -2.79 0.99
C PHE A 204 -16.65 -3.19 1.24
N GLY A 205 -15.79 -2.26 1.69
CA GLY A 205 -14.37 -2.53 1.95
C GLY A 205 -14.13 -3.27 3.26
N TRP A 206 -13.04 -4.04 3.34
CA TRP A 206 -12.58 -4.69 4.56
C TRP A 206 -11.97 -3.71 5.57
N ALA A 207 -11.33 -2.65 5.06
CA ALA A 207 -10.62 -1.64 5.84
C ALA A 207 -11.18 -0.23 5.52
N PRO A 208 -12.41 0.10 5.92
CA PRO A 208 -13.09 1.34 5.52
C PRO A 208 -12.43 2.61 6.05
N ASN A 209 -11.58 2.52 7.06
CA ASN A 209 -10.87 3.66 7.64
C ASN A 209 -9.38 3.72 7.26
N ALA A 210 -8.91 2.82 6.37
CA ALA A 210 -7.57 2.92 5.82
C ALA A 210 -7.42 4.15 4.90
N ARG A 211 -6.20 4.69 4.82
CA ARG A 211 -5.85 5.65 3.77
C ARG A 211 -5.62 4.88 2.47
N VAL A 212 -6.14 5.39 1.38
CA VAL A 212 -6.09 4.73 0.07
C VAL A 212 -5.15 5.48 -0.84
N PHE A 213 -4.17 4.80 -1.39
CA PHE A 213 -3.24 5.35 -2.37
C PHE A 213 -3.45 4.67 -3.71
N SER A 214 -3.56 5.46 -4.77
CA SER A 214 -3.73 4.94 -6.13
C SER A 214 -2.42 5.06 -6.92
N VAL A 215 -1.97 3.94 -7.45
CA VAL A 215 -0.85 3.85 -8.39
C VAL A 215 -1.35 3.18 -9.66
N LYS A 216 -1.59 3.96 -10.71
CA LYS A 216 -2.04 3.41 -11.99
C LYS A 216 -0.86 2.83 -12.77
N VAL A 217 -0.95 1.57 -13.14
CA VAL A 217 0.07 0.84 -13.91
C VAL A 217 -0.47 0.26 -15.23
N GLY A 218 -1.78 0.31 -15.44
CA GLY A 218 -2.44 -0.22 -16.63
C GLY A 218 -3.71 0.55 -16.99
N GLY A 219 -4.47 0.05 -17.95
CA GLY A 219 -5.76 0.64 -18.35
C GLY A 219 -5.60 2.04 -18.94
N LEU A 220 -4.81 2.19 -20.01
CA LEU A 220 -4.66 3.45 -20.74
C LEU A 220 -6.00 3.86 -21.37
N GLU A 221 -6.19 5.17 -21.57
CA GLU A 221 -7.37 5.69 -22.24
C GLU A 221 -7.58 5.01 -23.59
N GLY A 222 -8.70 4.31 -23.76
CA GLY A 222 -9.04 3.59 -24.99
C GLY A 222 -8.42 2.21 -25.15
N SER A 223 -7.62 1.73 -24.19
CA SER A 223 -7.16 0.35 -24.16
C SER A 223 -7.79 -0.38 -22.97
N GLY A 224 -8.52 -1.43 -23.22
CA GLY A 224 -9.02 -2.32 -22.17
C GLY A 224 -8.00 -3.35 -21.68
N ASP A 225 -6.70 -3.12 -21.92
CA ASP A 225 -5.67 -4.09 -21.64
C ASP A 225 -4.59 -3.52 -20.68
N PHE A 226 -4.23 -4.31 -19.69
CA PHE A 226 -2.96 -4.22 -19.00
C PHE A 226 -1.86 -4.62 -20.00
N GLY A 227 -1.31 -3.63 -20.68
CA GLY A 227 -0.21 -3.82 -21.64
C GLY A 227 1.12 -4.13 -20.97
#